data_bc6d86e92f49980199431104e8a43f14
#
_entry.id   bc6d86e92f49980199431104e8a43f14
#
_cell.length_a   1.000
_cell.length_b   1.000
_cell.length_c   1.000
_cell.angle_alpha   90.00
_cell.angle_beta   90.00
_cell.angle_gamma   90.00
#
_symmetry.space_group_name_H-M   'P 1'
#
loop_
_entity.id
_entity.type
_entity.pdbx_description
1 polymer ?
#
loop_
_entity_poly.entity_id
_entity_poly.type
_entity_poly.pdbx_seq_one_letter_code
_entity_poly.pdbx_strand_id
1 'polypeptide(L)'
;VAPGRKAKAQRASLDEIEARIGHAFSDPGLLARALTHPSAVSGIEKRSGSYQRLEFLGDRVLGLAVAAMLFRALPDEDEGTLSRRLSDLVRAETCAEIAAELALGDGVQVGPTESQSAVGKRAGVLSDLCEAVIGAIYLDAGWLPAEAFVVRNWGARLTAGSAPQRDAKSALQEWAQGRGLATPVYRVVSRSGPDHAPLFTMAVVIPGLADGIGEGPAKRQAEIAAATTVLLREGVWSATNEAGART
;
A
#
# COMPACT_ATOMS: atom_id res chain seq x y z
N VAL A 1 -26.22 -2.16 42.17
CA VAL A 1 -26.21 -2.06 40.70
C VAL A 1 -25.03 -2.87 40.21
N ALA A 2 -25.26 -4.05 39.62
CA ALA A 2 -24.23 -4.90 39.06
C ALA A 2 -23.65 -4.27 37.78
N PRO A 3 -22.33 -4.30 37.55
CA PRO A 3 -21.75 -3.78 36.33
C PRO A 3 -22.19 -4.68 35.17
N GLY A 4 -22.81 -4.07 34.16
CA GLY A 4 -23.29 -4.74 32.94
C GLY A 4 -22.15 -5.50 32.25
N ARG A 5 -22.35 -6.80 32.03
CA ARG A 5 -21.53 -7.64 31.15
C ARG A 5 -21.49 -6.96 29.78
N LYS A 6 -20.35 -6.39 29.39
CA LYS A 6 -20.10 -6.00 28.00
C LYS A 6 -20.31 -7.26 27.14
N ALA A 7 -21.31 -7.23 26.26
CA ALA A 7 -21.54 -8.28 25.29
C ALA A 7 -20.21 -8.52 24.54
N LYS A 8 -19.73 -9.78 24.53
CA LYS A 8 -18.62 -10.16 23.65
C LYS A 8 -19.11 -9.89 22.23
N ALA A 9 -18.39 -9.05 21.49
CA ALA A 9 -18.65 -8.85 20.06
C ALA A 9 -18.67 -10.23 19.41
N GLN A 10 -19.78 -10.59 18.77
CA GLN A 10 -19.94 -11.88 18.10
C GLN A 10 -19.08 -11.84 16.84
N ARG A 11 -18.27 -12.88 16.63
CA ARG A 11 -17.46 -13.03 15.42
C ARG A 11 -18.38 -13.17 14.20
N ALA A 12 -18.03 -12.51 13.07
CA ALA A 12 -18.74 -12.69 11.81
C ALA A 12 -18.66 -14.15 11.34
N SER A 13 -19.77 -14.67 10.80
CA SER A 13 -19.81 -15.99 10.18
C SER A 13 -18.99 -16.03 8.88
N LEU A 14 -18.66 -17.25 8.41
CA LEU A 14 -18.00 -17.39 7.11
C LEU A 14 -18.88 -16.87 5.97
N ASP A 15 -20.18 -17.14 6.01
CA ASP A 15 -21.16 -16.68 5.01
C ASP A 15 -21.21 -15.14 4.93
N GLU A 16 -21.13 -14.45 6.08
CA GLU A 16 -21.06 -12.98 6.11
C GLU A 16 -19.77 -12.47 5.48
N ILE A 17 -18.64 -13.14 5.72
CA ILE A 17 -17.36 -12.78 5.10
C ILE A 17 -17.40 -13.09 3.60
N GLU A 18 -17.90 -14.24 3.15
CA GLU A 18 -18.08 -14.58 1.73
C GLU A 18 -18.90 -13.51 0.99
N ALA A 19 -19.99 -13.06 1.60
CA ALA A 19 -20.83 -11.99 1.03
C ALA A 19 -20.03 -10.68 0.85
N ARG A 20 -19.17 -10.31 1.81
CA ARG A 20 -18.33 -9.10 1.75
C ARG A 20 -17.23 -9.23 0.69
N ILE A 21 -16.57 -10.37 0.60
CA ILE A 21 -15.51 -10.61 -0.40
C ILE A 21 -16.09 -10.93 -1.80
N GLY A 22 -17.39 -11.25 -1.88
CA GLY A 22 -18.09 -11.56 -3.13
C GLY A 22 -17.58 -12.83 -3.81
N HIS A 23 -17.21 -13.84 -3.02
CA HIS A 23 -16.80 -15.17 -3.46
C HIS A 23 -17.37 -16.22 -2.49
N ALA A 24 -18.14 -17.18 -3.03
CA ALA A 24 -18.62 -18.34 -2.30
C ALA A 24 -17.62 -19.50 -2.48
N PHE A 25 -17.09 -20.02 -1.39
CA PHE A 25 -16.07 -21.07 -1.42
C PHE A 25 -16.69 -22.44 -1.63
N SER A 26 -16.13 -23.20 -2.56
CA SER A 26 -16.42 -24.63 -2.72
C SER A 26 -15.87 -25.44 -1.54
N ASP A 27 -14.70 -25.02 -1.00
CA ASP A 27 -14.15 -25.51 0.25
C ASP A 27 -14.13 -24.41 1.33
N PRO A 28 -15.15 -24.37 2.20
CA PRO A 28 -15.19 -23.38 3.30
C PRO A 28 -13.99 -23.46 4.26
N GLY A 29 -13.28 -24.59 4.28
CA GLY A 29 -12.06 -24.76 5.05
C GLY A 29 -10.93 -23.85 4.62
N LEU A 30 -10.89 -23.43 3.34
CA LEU A 30 -9.92 -22.46 2.83
C LEU A 30 -10.13 -21.08 3.45
N LEU A 31 -11.37 -20.59 3.46
CA LEU A 31 -11.70 -19.31 4.08
C LEU A 31 -11.49 -19.36 5.60
N ALA A 32 -11.94 -20.43 6.25
CA ALA A 32 -11.71 -20.62 7.69
C ALA A 32 -10.21 -20.54 8.04
N ARG A 33 -9.36 -21.18 7.22
CA ARG A 33 -7.90 -21.12 7.39
C ARG A 33 -7.33 -19.74 7.11
N ALA A 34 -7.81 -19.06 6.07
CA ALA A 34 -7.39 -17.69 5.75
C ALA A 34 -7.70 -16.69 6.88
N LEU A 35 -8.70 -16.99 7.70
CA LEU A 35 -9.09 -16.18 8.86
C LEU A 35 -8.49 -16.70 10.19
N THR A 36 -7.65 -17.72 10.19
CA THR A 36 -7.07 -18.32 11.40
C THR A 36 -5.68 -17.74 11.70
N HIS A 37 -5.61 -16.89 12.75
CA HIS A 37 -4.34 -16.31 13.22
C HIS A 37 -3.41 -17.40 13.82
N PRO A 38 -2.08 -17.28 13.68
CA PRO A 38 -1.13 -18.27 14.21
C PRO A 38 -1.30 -18.60 15.69
N SER A 39 -1.81 -17.68 16.52
CA SER A 39 -2.07 -17.93 17.93
C SER A 39 -3.22 -18.91 18.21
N ALA A 40 -4.10 -19.11 17.22
CA ALA A 40 -5.25 -20.03 17.35
C ALA A 40 -4.88 -21.49 17.13
N VAL A 41 -3.68 -21.77 16.64
CA VAL A 41 -3.22 -23.13 16.30
C VAL A 41 -2.01 -23.54 17.16
N SER A 42 -1.95 -24.81 17.52
CA SER A 42 -0.88 -25.37 18.37
C SER A 42 -0.36 -26.70 17.80
N GLY A 43 0.82 -27.12 18.27
CA GLY A 43 1.38 -28.41 17.90
C GLY A 43 1.76 -28.53 16.42
N ILE A 44 1.51 -29.70 15.83
CA ILE A 44 1.86 -30.02 14.43
C ILE A 44 1.06 -29.18 13.45
N GLU A 45 -0.16 -28.81 13.78
CA GLU A 45 -1.04 -27.98 12.95
C GLU A 45 -0.58 -26.52 12.84
N LYS A 46 0.36 -26.08 13.70
CA LYS A 46 0.88 -24.70 13.69
C LYS A 46 1.47 -24.28 12.33
N ARG A 47 1.96 -25.25 11.54
CA ARG A 47 2.59 -24.99 10.24
C ARG A 47 1.61 -24.88 9.08
N SER A 48 0.41 -25.46 9.18
CA SER A 48 -0.54 -25.57 8.06
C SER A 48 -1.95 -25.13 8.39
N GLY A 49 -2.28 -24.95 9.67
CA GLY A 49 -3.64 -24.61 10.14
C GLY A 49 -3.92 -23.11 10.20
N SER A 50 -2.91 -22.23 10.08
CA SER A 50 -3.07 -20.78 10.08
C SER A 50 -3.02 -20.18 8.68
N TYR A 51 -3.28 -18.87 8.59
CA TYR A 51 -3.28 -18.11 7.34
C TYR A 51 -1.90 -18.01 6.66
N GLN A 52 -0.79 -18.20 7.36
CA GLN A 52 0.56 -17.88 6.88
C GLN A 52 0.94 -18.49 5.52
N ARG A 53 0.52 -19.72 5.24
CA ARG A 53 0.79 -20.33 3.92
C ARG A 53 -0.08 -19.78 2.81
N LEU A 54 -1.29 -19.36 3.14
CA LEU A 54 -2.20 -18.71 2.20
C LEU A 54 -1.75 -17.28 1.92
N GLU A 55 -1.31 -16.54 2.93
CA GLU A 55 -0.64 -15.24 2.84
C GLU A 55 0.54 -15.30 1.87
N PHE A 56 1.48 -16.24 2.09
CA PHE A 56 2.62 -16.43 1.19
C PHE A 56 2.22 -16.62 -0.27
N LEU A 57 1.18 -17.42 -0.53
CA LEU A 57 0.66 -17.64 -1.88
C LEU A 57 -0.06 -16.39 -2.41
N GLY A 58 -0.90 -15.80 -1.57
CA GLY A 58 -1.74 -14.65 -1.93
C GLY A 58 -0.93 -13.41 -2.29
N ASP A 59 0.17 -13.15 -1.60
CA ASP A 59 1.10 -12.06 -1.95
C ASP A 59 1.60 -12.21 -3.41
N ARG A 60 1.95 -13.42 -3.85
CA ARG A 60 2.39 -13.67 -5.23
C ARG A 60 1.26 -13.51 -6.24
N VAL A 61 0.04 -13.97 -5.89
CA VAL A 61 -1.16 -13.81 -6.72
C VAL A 61 -1.52 -12.32 -6.84
N LEU A 62 -1.50 -11.58 -5.74
CA LEU A 62 -1.74 -10.14 -5.70
C LEU A 62 -0.72 -9.39 -6.58
N GLY A 63 0.57 -9.67 -6.39
CA GLY A 63 1.62 -9.04 -7.19
C GLY A 63 1.43 -9.24 -8.68
N LEU A 64 1.11 -10.47 -9.12
CA LEU A 64 0.85 -10.77 -10.52
C LEU A 64 -0.42 -10.07 -11.04
N ALA A 65 -1.51 -10.09 -10.27
CA ALA A 65 -2.78 -9.47 -10.67
C ALA A 65 -2.64 -7.95 -10.83
N VAL A 66 -1.99 -7.28 -9.87
CA VAL A 66 -1.74 -5.83 -9.93
C VAL A 66 -0.77 -5.48 -11.07
N ALA A 67 0.29 -6.28 -11.29
CA ALA A 67 1.19 -6.08 -12.42
C ALA A 67 0.45 -6.17 -13.76
N ALA A 68 -0.43 -7.18 -13.92
CA ALA A 68 -1.26 -7.34 -15.11
C ALA A 68 -2.26 -6.17 -15.30
N MET A 69 -2.83 -5.66 -14.21
CA MET A 69 -3.69 -4.46 -14.23
C MET A 69 -2.93 -3.23 -14.70
N LEU A 70 -1.76 -2.97 -14.12
CA LEU A 70 -0.90 -1.83 -14.47
C LEU A 70 -0.47 -1.89 -15.94
N PHE A 71 0.00 -3.05 -16.38
CA PHE A 71 0.44 -3.26 -17.76
C PHE A 71 -0.66 -2.95 -18.79
N ARG A 72 -1.90 -3.36 -18.50
CA ARG A 72 -3.07 -3.09 -19.37
C ARG A 72 -3.53 -1.63 -19.31
N ALA A 73 -3.50 -1.02 -18.12
CA ALA A 73 -4.03 0.33 -17.92
C ALA A 73 -3.06 1.44 -18.34
N LEU A 74 -1.76 1.14 -18.39
CA LEU A 74 -0.68 2.12 -18.61
C LEU A 74 0.27 1.64 -19.73
N PRO A 75 -0.21 1.50 -20.97
CA PRO A 75 0.57 0.91 -22.07
C PRO A 75 1.80 1.74 -22.47
N ASP A 76 1.81 3.04 -22.15
CA ASP A 76 2.87 3.98 -22.54
C ASP A 76 3.90 4.22 -21.43
N GLU A 77 3.71 3.61 -20.24
CA GLU A 77 4.62 3.81 -19.11
C GLU A 77 5.80 2.83 -19.17
N ASP A 78 6.97 3.31 -18.74
CA ASP A 78 8.19 2.49 -18.66
C ASP A 78 8.15 1.49 -17.48
N GLU A 79 9.05 0.51 -17.53
CA GLU A 79 9.18 -0.54 -16.50
C GLU A 79 9.42 0.06 -15.11
N GLY A 80 10.27 1.09 -14.98
CA GLY A 80 10.57 1.74 -13.70
C GLY A 80 9.33 2.38 -13.07
N THR A 81 8.47 2.99 -13.87
CA THR A 81 7.19 3.55 -13.42
C THR A 81 6.21 2.46 -13.01
N LEU A 82 6.09 1.40 -13.82
CA LEU A 82 5.24 0.26 -13.48
C LEU A 82 5.68 -0.43 -12.19
N SER A 83 6.98 -0.61 -11.98
CA SER A 83 7.54 -1.22 -10.75
C SER A 83 7.30 -0.37 -9.50
N ARG A 84 7.43 0.96 -9.58
CA ARG A 84 7.10 1.86 -8.47
C ARG A 84 5.62 1.78 -8.10
N ARG A 85 4.73 1.87 -9.10
CA ARG A 85 3.28 1.77 -8.89
C ARG A 85 2.86 0.41 -8.33
N LEU A 86 3.48 -0.68 -8.81
CA LEU A 86 3.27 -2.00 -8.25
C LEU A 86 3.60 -2.01 -6.76
N SER A 87 4.78 -1.52 -6.39
CA SER A 87 5.22 -1.48 -4.99
C SER A 87 4.27 -0.68 -4.09
N ASP A 88 3.71 0.43 -4.59
CA ASP A 88 2.76 1.26 -3.85
C ASP A 88 1.40 0.57 -3.69
N LEU A 89 0.96 -0.19 -4.68
CA LEU A 89 -0.35 -0.85 -4.67
C LEU A 89 -0.35 -2.15 -3.86
N VAL A 90 0.76 -2.88 -3.79
CA VAL A 90 0.83 -4.18 -3.07
C VAL A 90 1.41 -4.05 -1.65
N ARG A 91 1.70 -2.83 -1.18
CA ARG A 91 2.25 -2.63 0.17
C ARG A 91 1.25 -3.01 1.26
N ALA A 92 1.79 -3.33 2.44
CA ALA A 92 1.01 -3.79 3.60
C ALA A 92 -0.11 -2.81 4.00
N GLU A 93 0.12 -1.50 3.91
CA GLU A 93 -0.88 -0.48 4.23
C GLU A 93 -2.09 -0.57 3.31
N THR A 94 -1.88 -0.74 2.00
CA THR A 94 -2.97 -0.88 1.02
C THR A 94 -3.77 -2.16 1.26
N CYS A 95 -3.10 -3.28 1.52
CA CYS A 95 -3.75 -4.54 1.87
C CYS A 95 -4.57 -4.41 3.16
N ALA A 96 -4.04 -3.74 4.18
CA ALA A 96 -4.73 -3.50 5.44
C ALA A 96 -5.97 -2.60 5.29
N GLU A 97 -5.90 -1.56 4.46
CA GLU A 97 -7.04 -0.70 4.13
C GLU A 97 -8.18 -1.50 3.49
N ILE A 98 -7.87 -2.31 2.47
CA ILE A 98 -8.86 -3.16 1.79
C ILE A 98 -9.45 -4.19 2.75
N ALA A 99 -8.63 -4.84 3.59
CA ALA A 99 -9.11 -5.75 4.61
C ALA A 99 -10.05 -5.07 5.61
N ALA A 100 -9.77 -3.81 5.96
CA ALA A 100 -10.64 -3.01 6.84
C ALA A 100 -11.95 -2.63 6.14
N GLU A 101 -11.93 -2.22 4.86
CA GLU A 101 -13.12 -1.93 4.05
C GLU A 101 -14.03 -3.15 3.93
N LEU A 102 -13.45 -4.35 3.77
CA LEU A 102 -14.16 -5.62 3.72
C LEU A 102 -14.49 -6.18 5.12
N ALA A 103 -14.05 -5.50 6.18
CA ALA A 103 -14.20 -5.90 7.58
C ALA A 103 -13.76 -7.36 7.85
N LEU A 104 -12.65 -7.80 7.23
CA LEU A 104 -12.11 -9.17 7.38
C LEU A 104 -11.71 -9.48 8.81
N GLY A 105 -11.26 -8.47 9.57
CA GLY A 105 -10.90 -8.60 10.98
C GLY A 105 -12.04 -9.09 11.89
N ASP A 106 -13.31 -8.90 11.48
CA ASP A 106 -14.45 -9.41 12.23
C ASP A 106 -14.55 -10.94 12.23
N GLY A 107 -13.97 -11.58 11.20
CA GLY A 107 -13.95 -13.04 11.05
C GLY A 107 -12.72 -13.70 11.65
N VAL A 108 -11.70 -12.96 12.12
CA VAL A 108 -10.44 -13.54 12.57
C VAL A 108 -10.62 -14.48 13.76
N GLN A 109 -9.97 -15.64 13.69
CA GLN A 109 -9.86 -16.60 14.80
C GLN A 109 -8.53 -16.41 15.51
N VAL A 110 -8.57 -16.23 16.83
CA VAL A 110 -7.38 -16.03 17.66
C VAL A 110 -7.33 -17.02 18.81
N GLY A 111 -6.15 -17.21 19.39
CA GLY A 111 -5.96 -18.06 20.55
C GLY A 111 -6.70 -17.55 21.80
N PRO A 112 -6.86 -18.39 22.82
CA PRO A 112 -7.68 -18.09 23.99
C PRO A 112 -7.16 -16.93 24.84
N THR A 113 -5.89 -16.57 24.70
CA THR A 113 -5.24 -15.48 25.45
C THR A 113 -5.33 -14.13 24.74
N GLU A 114 -5.83 -14.09 23.48
CA GLU A 114 -5.91 -12.88 22.69
C GLU A 114 -7.35 -12.36 22.55
N SER A 115 -7.47 -11.05 22.42
CA SER A 115 -8.75 -10.42 22.09
C SER A 115 -8.93 -10.33 20.57
N GLN A 116 -9.95 -11.00 20.05
CA GLN A 116 -10.30 -10.94 18.63
C GLN A 116 -10.43 -9.51 18.10
N SER A 117 -11.16 -8.66 18.82
CA SER A 117 -11.36 -7.27 18.42
C SER A 117 -10.08 -6.42 18.45
N ALA A 118 -9.09 -6.80 19.24
CA ALA A 118 -7.80 -6.12 19.27
C ALA A 118 -6.88 -6.62 18.15
N VAL A 119 -6.85 -7.94 17.90
CA VAL A 119 -6.03 -8.57 16.85
C VAL A 119 -6.58 -8.20 15.48
N GLY A 120 -7.88 -8.30 15.26
CA GLY A 120 -8.54 -7.99 13.98
C GLY A 120 -8.48 -6.50 13.55
N LYS A 121 -7.93 -5.61 14.38
CA LYS A 121 -7.71 -4.19 14.05
C LYS A 121 -6.23 -3.85 13.83
N ARG A 122 -5.31 -4.80 14.02
CA ARG A 122 -3.88 -4.58 13.78
C ARG A 122 -3.61 -4.54 12.28
N ALA A 123 -3.00 -3.46 11.80
CA ALA A 123 -2.73 -3.27 10.37
C ALA A 123 -1.94 -4.45 9.75
N GLY A 124 -0.91 -4.97 10.44
CA GLY A 124 -0.19 -6.14 9.96
C GLY A 124 -1.08 -7.38 9.81
N VAL A 125 -1.96 -7.66 10.80
CA VAL A 125 -2.89 -8.79 10.70
C VAL A 125 -3.90 -8.59 9.57
N LEU A 126 -4.41 -7.38 9.38
CA LEU A 126 -5.32 -7.05 8.29
C LEU A 126 -4.66 -7.26 6.93
N SER A 127 -3.40 -6.84 6.78
CA SER A 127 -2.61 -7.11 5.56
C SER A 127 -2.50 -8.62 5.29
N ASP A 128 -2.07 -9.39 6.30
CA ASP A 128 -1.92 -10.85 6.20
C ASP A 128 -3.25 -11.53 5.83
N LEU A 129 -4.36 -11.10 6.44
CA LEU A 129 -5.71 -11.62 6.14
C LEU A 129 -6.12 -11.33 4.70
N CYS A 130 -5.82 -10.13 4.19
CA CYS A 130 -6.10 -9.74 2.81
C CYS A 130 -5.40 -10.67 1.83
N GLU A 131 -4.11 -10.84 1.99
CA GLU A 131 -3.30 -11.73 1.15
C GLU A 131 -3.76 -13.19 1.30
N ALA A 132 -4.03 -13.64 2.53
CA ALA A 132 -4.51 -15.01 2.75
C ALA A 132 -5.85 -15.30 2.07
N VAL A 133 -6.78 -14.33 2.06
CA VAL A 133 -8.06 -14.44 1.33
C VAL A 133 -7.81 -14.55 -0.18
N ILE A 134 -6.92 -13.76 -0.74
CA ILE A 134 -6.55 -13.86 -2.16
C ILE A 134 -5.98 -15.26 -2.47
N GLY A 135 -5.08 -15.76 -1.62
CA GLY A 135 -4.52 -17.10 -1.76
C GLY A 135 -5.57 -18.20 -1.64
N ALA A 136 -6.56 -18.03 -0.75
CA ALA A 136 -7.68 -18.96 -0.58
C ALA A 136 -8.58 -18.98 -1.81
N ILE A 137 -8.97 -17.82 -2.36
CA ILE A 137 -9.77 -17.72 -3.60
C ILE A 137 -9.02 -18.39 -4.77
N TYR A 138 -7.71 -18.16 -4.87
CA TYR A 138 -6.89 -18.77 -5.92
C TYR A 138 -6.88 -20.30 -5.82
N LEU A 139 -6.78 -20.88 -4.62
CA LEU A 139 -6.80 -22.33 -4.45
C LEU A 139 -8.19 -22.93 -4.68
N ASP A 140 -9.24 -22.22 -4.34
CA ASP A 140 -10.62 -22.68 -4.47
C ASP A 140 -11.10 -22.65 -5.93
N ALA A 141 -10.81 -21.56 -6.65
CA ALA A 141 -11.43 -21.28 -7.96
C ALA A 141 -10.43 -20.86 -9.06
N GLY A 142 -9.14 -20.82 -8.76
CA GLY A 142 -8.09 -20.51 -9.74
C GLY A 142 -7.88 -19.03 -9.98
N TRP A 143 -7.16 -18.73 -11.10
CA TRP A 143 -6.70 -17.38 -11.41
C TRP A 143 -7.81 -16.37 -11.64
N LEU A 144 -8.80 -16.69 -12.47
CA LEU A 144 -9.80 -15.70 -12.90
C LEU A 144 -10.62 -15.12 -11.74
N PRO A 145 -11.14 -15.90 -10.78
CA PRO A 145 -11.81 -15.35 -9.61
C PRO A 145 -10.89 -14.54 -8.69
N ALA A 146 -9.63 -14.97 -8.52
CA ALA A 146 -8.65 -14.22 -7.73
C ALA A 146 -8.29 -12.89 -8.39
N GLU A 147 -8.04 -12.86 -9.71
CA GLU A 147 -7.83 -11.64 -10.48
C GLU A 147 -9.04 -10.71 -10.39
N ALA A 148 -10.26 -11.23 -10.54
CA ALA A 148 -11.50 -10.45 -10.44
C ALA A 148 -11.66 -9.81 -9.06
N PHE A 149 -11.31 -10.52 -7.98
CA PHE A 149 -11.29 -9.97 -6.63
C PHE A 149 -10.30 -8.80 -6.52
N VAL A 150 -9.07 -8.97 -7.03
CA VAL A 150 -8.05 -7.91 -7.01
C VAL A 150 -8.50 -6.72 -7.85
N VAL A 151 -8.96 -6.92 -9.08
CA VAL A 151 -9.45 -5.85 -9.97
C VAL A 151 -10.54 -5.03 -9.30
N ARG A 152 -11.51 -5.67 -8.66
CA ARG A 152 -12.62 -4.98 -7.98
C ARG A 152 -12.15 -4.10 -6.82
N ASN A 153 -11.20 -4.57 -6.01
CA ASN A 153 -10.79 -3.89 -4.79
C ASN A 153 -9.62 -2.92 -4.99
N TRP A 154 -8.76 -3.13 -5.99
CA TRP A 154 -7.62 -2.28 -6.32
C TRP A 154 -7.88 -1.29 -7.45
N GLY A 155 -8.90 -1.53 -8.29
CA GLY A 155 -9.16 -0.75 -9.50
C GLY A 155 -9.28 0.75 -9.28
N ALA A 156 -10.01 1.18 -8.25
CA ALA A 156 -10.14 2.59 -7.89
C ALA A 156 -8.79 3.23 -7.47
N ARG A 157 -7.92 2.44 -6.82
CA ARG A 157 -6.60 2.89 -6.36
C ARG A 157 -5.59 3.01 -7.50
N LEU A 158 -5.78 2.28 -8.57
CA LEU A 158 -4.96 2.37 -9.78
C LEU A 158 -5.04 3.77 -10.41
N THR A 159 -6.22 4.39 -10.37
CA THR A 159 -6.47 5.73 -10.90
C THR A 159 -6.29 6.84 -9.87
N ALA A 160 -6.55 6.59 -8.59
CA ALA A 160 -6.40 7.56 -7.51
C ALA A 160 -4.93 7.91 -7.23
N GLY A 161 -3.99 7.01 -7.56
CA GLY A 161 -2.54 7.26 -7.54
C GLY A 161 -1.98 7.87 -8.82
N SER A 162 -2.83 8.31 -9.75
CA SER A 162 -2.44 8.70 -11.11
C SER A 162 -2.06 10.16 -11.33
N ALA A 163 -1.58 10.87 -10.30
CA ALA A 163 -0.41 11.71 -10.56
C ALA A 163 0.79 10.85 -10.14
N PRO A 164 1.72 10.45 -11.04
CA PRO A 164 3.00 10.01 -10.55
C PRO A 164 3.52 11.19 -9.74
N GLN A 165 3.64 11.02 -8.40
CA GLN A 165 4.76 11.69 -7.78
C GLN A 165 5.98 11.02 -8.43
N ARG A 166 6.26 11.39 -9.66
CA ARG A 166 7.61 11.22 -10.21
C ARG A 166 8.45 11.74 -9.08
N ASP A 167 9.26 10.87 -8.47
CA ASP A 167 10.18 11.36 -7.44
C ASP A 167 10.87 12.54 -8.09
N ALA A 168 10.56 13.75 -7.63
CA ALA A 168 11.00 14.97 -8.29
C ALA A 168 12.52 14.96 -8.44
N LYS A 169 13.22 14.27 -7.56
CA LYS A 169 14.67 14.11 -7.60
C LYS A 169 15.09 13.23 -8.78
N SER A 170 14.43 12.10 -8.99
CA SER A 170 14.69 11.20 -10.12
C SER A 170 14.31 11.85 -11.43
N ALA A 171 13.14 12.48 -11.51
CA ALA A 171 12.69 13.20 -12.71
C ALA A 171 13.65 14.34 -13.09
N LEU A 172 14.16 15.11 -12.08
CA LEU A 172 15.13 16.16 -12.31
C LEU A 172 16.48 15.60 -12.78
N GLN A 173 16.90 14.48 -12.25
CA GLN A 173 18.14 13.81 -12.66
C GLN A 173 18.05 13.30 -14.10
N GLU A 174 16.97 12.61 -14.47
CA GLU A 174 16.71 12.11 -15.82
C GLU A 174 16.64 13.27 -16.84
N TRP A 175 15.93 14.34 -16.48
CA TRP A 175 15.83 15.53 -17.31
C TRP A 175 17.17 16.23 -17.52
N ALA A 176 17.98 16.40 -16.45
CA ALA A 176 19.32 16.98 -16.54
C ALA A 176 20.23 16.11 -17.39
N GLN A 177 20.21 14.80 -17.19
CA GLN A 177 20.99 13.84 -17.97
C GLN A 177 20.61 13.85 -19.46
N GLY A 178 19.31 13.88 -19.77
CA GLY A 178 18.79 13.93 -21.15
C GLY A 178 19.17 15.21 -21.88
N ARG A 179 19.56 16.29 -21.16
CA ARG A 179 20.05 17.57 -21.70
C ARG A 179 21.58 17.68 -21.65
N GLY A 180 22.30 16.66 -21.22
CA GLY A 180 23.75 16.72 -21.07
C GLY A 180 24.24 17.64 -19.94
N LEU A 181 23.34 17.97 -18.98
CA LEU A 181 23.68 18.76 -17.80
C LEU A 181 24.31 17.87 -16.71
N ALA A 182 24.99 18.51 -15.77
CA ALA A 182 25.56 17.81 -14.62
C ALA A 182 24.45 17.26 -13.70
N THR A 183 24.76 16.17 -12.98
CA THR A 183 23.85 15.58 -11.99
C THR A 183 23.48 16.61 -10.92
N PRO A 184 22.17 16.73 -10.56
CA PRO A 184 21.71 17.64 -9.52
C PRO A 184 22.38 17.34 -8.17
N VAL A 185 22.87 18.35 -7.48
CA VAL A 185 23.47 18.24 -6.15
C VAL A 185 22.63 19.01 -5.15
N TYR A 186 22.31 18.38 -4.02
CA TYR A 186 21.48 18.97 -2.96
C TYR A 186 22.33 19.46 -1.80
N ARG A 187 22.06 20.67 -1.31
CA ARG A 187 22.72 21.25 -0.14
C ARG A 187 21.73 21.86 0.84
N VAL A 188 22.04 21.77 2.13
CA VAL A 188 21.28 22.47 3.17
C VAL A 188 21.58 23.96 3.09
N VAL A 189 20.55 24.78 2.96
CA VAL A 189 20.66 26.23 3.03
C VAL A 189 20.47 26.70 4.47
N SER A 190 19.43 26.21 5.13
CA SER A 190 19.13 26.54 6.54
C SER A 190 18.35 25.43 7.23
N ARG A 191 18.40 25.46 8.57
CA ARG A 191 17.46 24.72 9.44
C ARG A 191 16.91 25.72 10.45
N SER A 192 15.60 25.80 10.57
CA SER A 192 14.87 26.66 11.49
C SER A 192 13.78 25.87 12.23
N GLY A 193 13.09 26.51 13.15
CA GLY A 193 12.02 25.87 13.94
C GLY A 193 12.55 25.13 15.19
N PRO A 194 11.65 24.76 16.10
CA PRO A 194 11.99 24.01 17.30
C PRO A 194 12.38 22.56 16.97
N ASP A 195 13.09 21.87 17.87
CA ASP A 195 13.59 20.50 17.61
C ASP A 195 12.49 19.47 17.33
N HIS A 196 11.30 19.66 17.87
CA HIS A 196 10.13 18.80 17.64
C HIS A 196 9.33 19.15 16.37
N ALA A 197 9.62 20.28 15.71
CA ALA A 197 9.03 20.70 14.44
C ALA A 197 10.07 21.49 13.60
N PRO A 198 11.16 20.82 13.15
CA PRO A 198 12.19 21.47 12.35
C PRO A 198 11.67 21.82 10.96
N LEU A 199 12.15 22.93 10.41
CA LEU A 199 11.97 23.30 9.00
C LEU A 199 13.34 23.33 8.33
N PHE A 200 13.52 22.52 7.30
CA PHE A 200 14.72 22.48 6.48
C PHE A 200 14.49 23.27 5.20
N THR A 201 15.42 24.13 4.82
CA THR A 201 15.49 24.74 3.51
C THR A 201 16.65 24.09 2.75
N MET A 202 16.37 23.48 1.60
CA MET A 202 17.32 22.83 0.73
C MET A 202 17.43 23.57 -0.58
N ALA A 203 18.65 23.60 -1.16
CA ALA A 203 18.88 24.02 -2.53
C ALA A 203 19.29 22.82 -3.38
N VAL A 204 18.77 22.73 -4.59
CA VAL A 204 19.28 21.88 -5.66
C VAL A 204 20.08 22.75 -6.63
N VAL A 205 21.31 22.33 -6.92
CA VAL A 205 22.27 23.04 -7.76
C VAL A 205 22.56 22.19 -9.00
N ILE A 206 22.39 22.77 -10.16
CA ILE A 206 22.79 22.21 -11.46
C ILE A 206 23.63 23.29 -12.13
N PRO A 207 24.94 23.06 -12.41
CA PRO A 207 25.77 24.03 -13.08
C PRO A 207 25.14 24.55 -14.38
N GLY A 208 25.09 25.88 -14.53
CA GLY A 208 24.45 26.54 -15.68
C GLY A 208 22.97 26.86 -15.50
N LEU A 209 22.35 26.46 -14.39
CA LEU A 209 20.96 26.82 -14.06
C LEU A 209 20.90 27.57 -12.71
N ALA A 210 19.85 28.34 -12.51
CA ALA A 210 19.56 28.94 -11.21
C ALA A 210 19.20 27.82 -10.19
N ASP A 211 19.64 27.99 -8.95
CA ASP A 211 19.33 27.06 -7.86
C ASP A 211 17.80 26.90 -7.70
N GLY A 212 17.36 25.68 -7.43
CA GLY A 212 15.99 25.41 -6.98
C GLY A 212 15.95 25.37 -5.46
N ILE A 213 15.03 26.10 -4.84
CA ILE A 213 14.88 26.14 -3.38
C ILE A 213 13.58 25.42 -2.99
N GLY A 214 13.65 24.63 -1.92
CA GLY A 214 12.50 23.93 -1.35
C GLY A 214 12.60 23.83 0.16
N GLU A 215 11.43 23.79 0.81
CA GLU A 215 11.29 23.71 2.26
C GLU A 215 10.47 22.48 2.65
N GLY A 216 10.75 21.94 3.84
CA GLY A 216 10.00 20.81 4.37
C GLY A 216 10.42 20.43 5.79
N PRO A 217 9.56 19.70 6.52
CA PRO A 217 9.81 19.28 7.90
C PRO A 217 10.94 18.22 8.02
N ALA A 218 11.35 17.63 6.90
CA ALA A 218 12.49 16.72 6.83
C ALA A 218 13.36 17.06 5.61
N LYS A 219 14.66 16.79 5.68
CA LYS A 219 15.60 17.05 4.56
C LYS A 219 15.11 16.48 3.23
N ARG A 220 14.65 15.21 3.23
CA ARG A 220 14.13 14.55 2.03
C ARG A 220 12.93 15.29 1.42
N GLN A 221 12.01 15.79 2.25
CA GLN A 221 10.86 16.56 1.76
C GLN A 221 11.28 17.91 1.19
N ALA A 222 12.22 18.60 1.83
CA ALA A 222 12.76 19.85 1.32
C ALA A 222 13.56 19.64 0.01
N GLU A 223 14.28 18.53 -0.13
CA GLU A 223 14.96 18.16 -1.39
C GLU A 223 13.97 17.90 -2.53
N ILE A 224 12.86 17.19 -2.26
CA ILE A 224 11.76 16.96 -3.23
C ILE A 224 11.15 18.28 -3.66
N ALA A 225 10.87 19.19 -2.70
CA ALA A 225 10.33 20.52 -2.99
C ALA A 225 11.30 21.35 -3.86
N ALA A 226 12.60 21.30 -3.57
CA ALA A 226 13.63 22.00 -4.36
C ALA A 226 13.71 21.47 -5.80
N ALA A 227 13.65 20.15 -5.98
CA ALA A 227 13.62 19.54 -7.32
C ALA A 227 12.36 19.92 -8.08
N THR A 228 11.20 19.91 -7.43
CA THR A 228 9.89 20.30 -7.99
C THR A 228 9.96 21.76 -8.50
N THR A 229 10.55 22.66 -7.73
CA THR A 229 10.73 24.06 -8.12
C THR A 229 11.48 24.19 -9.48
N VAL A 230 12.54 23.42 -9.69
CA VAL A 230 13.26 23.42 -10.95
C VAL A 230 12.43 22.82 -12.07
N LEU A 231 11.78 21.67 -11.84
CA LEU A 231 10.96 21.00 -12.88
C LEU A 231 9.80 21.86 -13.36
N LEU A 232 9.16 22.60 -12.45
CA LEU A 232 8.10 23.55 -12.80
C LEU A 232 8.66 24.75 -13.58
N ARG A 233 9.75 25.34 -13.13
CA ARG A 233 10.40 26.49 -13.77
C ARG A 233 10.87 26.17 -15.18
N GLU A 234 11.44 24.99 -15.38
CA GLU A 234 11.94 24.55 -16.68
C GLU A 234 10.84 23.98 -17.61
N GLY A 235 9.58 24.00 -17.16
CA GLY A 235 8.42 23.54 -17.93
C GLY A 235 8.35 22.03 -18.15
N VAL A 236 9.09 21.26 -17.34
CA VAL A 236 9.05 19.78 -17.36
C VAL A 236 7.76 19.29 -16.71
N TRP A 237 7.32 19.99 -15.67
CA TRP A 237 6.04 19.77 -15.00
C TRP A 237 5.14 20.98 -15.17
N SER A 238 3.81 20.76 -15.17
CA SER A 238 2.80 21.83 -15.17
C SER A 238 2.22 22.00 -13.76
N ALA A 239 1.91 23.24 -13.36
CA ALA A 239 1.33 23.56 -12.06
C ALA A 239 -0.04 22.89 -11.77
N THR A 240 -0.68 22.31 -12.78
CA THR A 240 -1.97 21.62 -12.66
C THR A 240 -1.89 20.30 -11.88
N ASN A 241 -0.70 19.75 -11.66
CA ASN A 241 -0.50 18.49 -10.92
C ASN A 241 -0.40 18.66 -9.39
N GLU A 242 -0.38 19.88 -8.84
CA GLU A 242 -0.26 20.12 -7.39
C GLU A 242 -1.61 20.24 -6.64
N ALA A 243 -2.72 20.41 -7.35
CA ALA A 243 -4.03 20.65 -6.69
C ALA A 243 -4.65 19.40 -6.03
N GLY A 244 -4.09 18.20 -6.21
CA GLY A 244 -4.57 16.94 -5.63
C GLY A 244 -4.01 16.60 -4.23
N ALA A 245 -3.07 17.38 -3.68
CA ALA A 245 -2.36 17.01 -2.44
C ALA A 245 -2.78 17.83 -1.20
N ARG A 246 -3.84 18.62 -1.27
CA ARG A 246 -4.34 19.43 -0.15
C ARG A 246 -5.87 19.30 0.01
N THR A 247 -6.35 18.12 0.33
CA THR A 247 -7.67 17.94 1.00
C THR A 247 -7.63 16.70 1.85
#